data_e4c49a97535484b0b01b5d230faad5de
#
_entry.id   e4c49a97535484b0b01b5d230faad5de
#
_cell.length_a   1.000
_cell.length_b   1.000
_cell.length_c   1.000
_cell.angle_alpha   90.00
_cell.angle_beta   90.00
_cell.angle_gamma   90.00
#
_symmetry.space_group_name_H-M   'P 1'
#
loop_
_entity.id
_entity.type
_entity.pdbx_description
1 polymer ?
#
loop_
_entity_poly.entity_id
_entity_poly.type
_entity_poly.pdbx_seq_one_letter_code
_entity_poly.pdbx_strand_id
1 'polypeptide(L)'
;GLMAWNGYLSLSASRILPNYEFVGLQQYLALFQSDRFRVAMTNMGIFGLLFIGGAMAIGILLAILLDQKVRGEGVLRTIYLYPMAVSMIVTGTAWKWILNPGLGLEHLMHQWGFERFQFEWLIQQDMAIYCVVIAGVWQSAGFVMALFLAGLRGIDDSIIKAAQVDGASLPRIYWSIILPSLRPVFFSTLMVVSHLAIKSFDLVMALTAGGPG
;
A
#
# COMPACT_ATOMS: atom_id res chain seq x y z
N GLY A 1 -18.38 -21.17 19.09
CA GLY A 1 -19.04 -20.56 18.01
C GLY A 1 -18.38 -20.78 16.64
N LEU A 2 -18.54 -19.84 15.72
CA LEU A 2 -18.10 -19.94 14.31
C LEU A 2 -16.60 -20.26 14.12
N MET A 3 -15.72 -19.73 14.98
CA MET A 3 -14.27 -20.03 14.90
C MET A 3 -13.97 -21.51 15.16
N ALA A 4 -14.60 -22.12 16.19
CA ALA A 4 -14.41 -23.54 16.48
C ALA A 4 -14.98 -24.42 15.35
N TRP A 5 -16.09 -24.02 14.77
CA TRP A 5 -16.70 -24.69 13.63
C TRP A 5 -15.82 -24.62 12.39
N ASN A 6 -15.29 -23.44 12.04
CA ASN A 6 -14.34 -23.29 10.94
C ASN A 6 -13.05 -24.09 11.18
N GLY A 7 -12.56 -24.13 12.43
CA GLY A 7 -11.42 -24.97 12.81
C GLY A 7 -11.69 -26.46 12.58
N TYR A 8 -12.87 -26.96 12.95
CA TYR A 8 -13.26 -28.34 12.68
C TYR A 8 -13.36 -28.62 11.18
N LEU A 9 -14.04 -27.74 10.41
CA LEU A 9 -14.15 -27.90 8.95
C LEU A 9 -12.80 -27.90 8.24
N SER A 10 -11.82 -27.13 8.73
CA SER A 10 -10.48 -27.09 8.14
C SER A 10 -9.71 -28.40 8.28
N LEU A 11 -10.08 -29.23 9.25
CA LEU A 11 -9.51 -30.58 9.47
C LEU A 11 -10.35 -31.71 8.83
N SER A 12 -11.43 -31.35 8.15
CA SER A 12 -12.31 -32.29 7.46
C SER A 12 -12.07 -32.31 5.94
N ALA A 13 -12.57 -33.34 5.25
CA ALA A 13 -12.53 -33.45 3.79
C ALA A 13 -13.51 -32.49 3.09
N SER A 14 -14.06 -31.51 3.79
CA SER A 14 -15.00 -30.53 3.25
C SER A 14 -14.37 -29.70 2.14
N ARG A 15 -15.10 -29.60 1.02
CA ARG A 15 -14.77 -28.72 -0.12
C ARG A 15 -15.98 -27.79 -0.38
N ILE A 16 -16.48 -27.74 -1.60
CA ILE A 16 -17.70 -27.00 -1.97
C ILE A 16 -18.93 -27.62 -1.30
N LEU A 17 -18.98 -28.94 -1.20
CA LEU A 17 -20.01 -29.67 -0.45
C LEU A 17 -19.45 -30.10 0.91
N PRO A 18 -20.25 -29.96 1.99
CA PRO A 18 -19.83 -30.36 3.32
C PRO A 18 -19.54 -31.86 3.38
N ASN A 19 -18.33 -32.23 3.70
CA ASN A 19 -17.93 -33.60 4.05
C ASN A 19 -17.24 -33.55 5.41
N TYR A 20 -17.83 -34.19 6.41
CA TYR A 20 -17.37 -34.14 7.79
C TYR A 20 -16.34 -35.24 8.12
N GLU A 21 -15.87 -35.99 7.11
CA GLU A 21 -14.80 -36.96 7.31
C GLU A 21 -13.52 -36.28 7.79
N PHE A 22 -13.01 -36.72 8.91
CA PHE A 22 -11.80 -36.14 9.50
C PHE A 22 -10.56 -36.60 8.74
N VAL A 23 -9.85 -35.67 8.11
CA VAL A 23 -8.62 -35.92 7.33
C VAL A 23 -7.38 -35.29 7.96
N GLY A 24 -7.52 -34.75 9.15
CA GLY A 24 -6.40 -34.09 9.85
C GLY A 24 -5.77 -32.95 9.07
N LEU A 25 -4.45 -32.95 8.97
CA LEU A 25 -3.70 -31.85 8.31
C LEU A 25 -3.52 -32.03 6.80
N GLN A 26 -4.15 -33.02 6.17
CA GLN A 26 -3.95 -33.28 4.72
C GLN A 26 -4.33 -32.07 3.85
N GLN A 27 -5.39 -31.33 4.19
CA GLN A 27 -5.80 -30.13 3.47
C GLN A 27 -4.72 -29.03 3.53
N TYR A 28 -4.06 -28.87 4.67
CA TYR A 28 -2.97 -27.92 4.84
C TYR A 28 -1.74 -28.34 4.04
N LEU A 29 -1.38 -29.62 4.04
CA LEU A 29 -0.26 -30.13 3.23
C LEU A 29 -0.53 -29.93 1.73
N ALA A 30 -1.73 -30.23 1.26
CA ALA A 30 -2.13 -30.00 -0.11
C ALA A 30 -2.08 -28.51 -0.48
N LEU A 31 -2.51 -27.61 0.43
CA LEU A 31 -2.42 -26.17 0.22
C LEU A 31 -0.98 -25.70 0.04
N PHE A 32 -0.08 -26.08 0.96
CA PHE A 32 1.34 -25.69 0.90
C PHE A 32 2.09 -26.28 -0.31
N GLN A 33 1.63 -27.40 -0.85
CA GLN A 33 2.18 -28.01 -2.06
C GLN A 33 1.60 -27.39 -3.34
N SER A 34 0.53 -26.62 -3.24
CA SER A 34 -0.13 -25.99 -4.38
C SER A 34 0.72 -24.86 -4.96
N ASP A 35 0.98 -24.90 -6.27
CA ASP A 35 1.68 -23.82 -6.97
C ASP A 35 0.92 -22.50 -6.89
N ARG A 36 -0.41 -22.55 -6.92
CA ARG A 36 -1.26 -21.34 -6.74
C ARG A 36 -1.02 -20.67 -5.38
N PHE A 37 -0.90 -21.47 -4.33
CA PHE A 37 -0.62 -20.92 -3.00
C PHE A 37 0.77 -20.30 -2.94
N ARG A 38 1.77 -20.94 -3.56
CA ARG A 38 3.14 -20.41 -3.62
C ARG A 38 3.19 -19.07 -4.36
N VAL A 39 2.56 -18.99 -5.53
CA VAL A 39 2.45 -17.74 -6.30
C VAL A 39 1.72 -16.65 -5.50
N ALA A 40 0.60 -16.99 -4.86
CA ALA A 40 -0.17 -16.05 -4.04
C ALA A 40 0.66 -15.52 -2.87
N MET A 41 1.42 -16.37 -2.16
CA MET A 41 2.30 -15.97 -1.05
C MET A 41 3.45 -15.07 -1.55
N THR A 42 4.06 -15.41 -2.67
CA THR A 42 5.12 -14.60 -3.28
C THR A 42 4.58 -13.22 -3.66
N ASN A 43 3.45 -13.16 -4.34
CA ASN A 43 2.81 -11.90 -4.74
C ASN A 43 2.39 -11.07 -3.53
N MET A 44 1.85 -11.71 -2.48
CA MET A 44 1.51 -11.03 -1.23
C MET A 44 2.75 -10.45 -0.55
N GLY A 45 3.87 -11.17 -0.57
CA GLY A 45 5.15 -10.68 -0.03
C GLY A 45 5.68 -9.49 -0.82
N ILE A 46 5.71 -9.56 -2.15
CA ILE A 46 6.15 -8.48 -3.04
C ILE A 46 5.23 -7.26 -2.86
N PHE A 47 3.92 -7.47 -2.93
CA PHE A 47 2.94 -6.40 -2.74
C PHE A 47 3.08 -5.76 -1.36
N GLY A 48 3.12 -6.56 -0.29
CA GLY A 48 3.24 -6.05 1.08
C GLY A 48 4.49 -5.21 1.27
N LEU A 49 5.65 -5.70 0.82
CA LEU A 49 6.91 -4.98 0.95
C LEU A 49 6.90 -3.65 0.18
N LEU A 50 6.51 -3.69 -1.09
CA LEU A 50 6.53 -2.51 -1.96
C LEU A 50 5.43 -1.51 -1.61
N PHE A 51 4.24 -1.99 -1.28
CA PHE A 51 3.12 -1.14 -0.86
C PHE A 51 3.43 -0.43 0.46
N ILE A 52 3.84 -1.18 1.49
CA ILE A 52 4.16 -0.61 2.80
C ILE A 52 5.35 0.34 2.66
N GLY A 53 6.43 -0.11 2.03
CA GLY A 53 7.63 0.69 1.81
C GLY A 53 7.34 1.96 1.00
N GLY A 54 6.62 1.85 -0.09
CA GLY A 54 6.24 2.96 -0.96
C GLY A 54 5.31 3.96 -0.28
N ALA A 55 4.24 3.48 0.39
CA ALA A 55 3.32 4.35 1.11
C ALA A 55 4.00 5.10 2.27
N MET A 56 4.85 4.40 3.04
CA MET A 56 5.64 5.00 4.12
C MET A 56 6.63 6.04 3.56
N ALA A 57 7.42 5.69 2.56
CA ALA A 57 8.43 6.59 1.98
C ALA A 57 7.80 7.86 1.40
N ILE A 58 6.77 7.70 0.55
CA ILE A 58 6.09 8.85 -0.08
C ILE A 58 5.33 9.65 0.96
N GLY A 59 4.61 9.01 1.88
CA GLY A 59 3.85 9.70 2.92
C GLY A 59 4.74 10.50 3.87
N ILE A 60 5.86 9.94 4.32
CA ILE A 60 6.83 10.65 5.16
C ILE A 60 7.44 11.84 4.39
N LEU A 61 7.83 11.64 3.14
CA LEU A 61 8.35 12.71 2.29
C LEU A 61 7.35 13.86 2.16
N LEU A 62 6.08 13.55 1.84
CA LEU A 62 5.02 14.55 1.74
C LEU A 62 4.78 15.27 3.08
N ALA A 63 4.83 14.55 4.21
CA ALA A 63 4.70 15.16 5.53
C ALA A 63 5.83 16.17 5.81
N ILE A 64 7.08 15.81 5.53
CA ILE A 64 8.24 16.68 5.70
C ILE A 64 8.14 17.92 4.80
N LEU A 65 7.71 17.74 3.54
CA LEU A 65 7.54 18.85 2.60
C LEU A 65 6.43 19.82 3.04
N LEU A 66 5.31 19.31 3.54
CA LEU A 66 4.20 20.13 4.03
C LEU A 66 4.49 20.81 5.38
N ASP A 67 5.40 20.24 6.18
CA ASP A 67 5.85 20.85 7.44
C ASP A 67 6.63 22.17 7.22
N GLN A 68 7.17 22.41 6.02
CA GLN A 68 7.96 23.59 5.63
C GLN A 68 7.15 24.87 5.41
N LYS A 69 5.94 25.04 5.96
CA LYS A 69 5.08 26.24 5.83
C LYS A 69 4.78 26.63 4.37
N VAL A 70 4.32 25.67 3.58
CA VAL A 70 3.99 25.88 2.17
C VAL A 70 2.72 26.71 2.02
N ARG A 71 2.72 27.69 1.11
CA ARG A 71 1.50 28.43 0.74
C ARG A 71 0.46 27.48 0.14
N GLY A 72 -0.79 27.52 0.62
CA GLY A 72 -1.86 26.64 0.14
C GLY A 72 -1.81 25.23 0.74
N GLU A 73 -1.12 25.03 1.87
CA GLU A 73 -1.02 23.73 2.57
C GLU A 73 -2.38 23.02 2.72
N GLY A 74 -3.43 23.74 3.09
CA GLY A 74 -4.76 23.14 3.25
C GLY A 74 -5.29 22.49 1.98
N VAL A 75 -5.08 23.13 0.83
CA VAL A 75 -5.48 22.60 -0.49
C VAL A 75 -4.65 21.36 -0.83
N LEU A 76 -3.32 21.43 -0.69
CA LEU A 76 -2.42 20.30 -0.95
C LEU A 76 -2.75 19.11 -0.06
N ARG A 77 -2.98 19.36 1.23
CA ARG A 77 -3.39 18.32 2.18
C ARG A 77 -4.70 17.65 1.76
N THR A 78 -5.68 18.41 1.32
CA THR A 78 -6.96 17.87 0.84
C THR A 78 -6.75 17.01 -0.42
N ILE A 79 -5.94 17.47 -1.38
CA ILE A 79 -5.64 16.73 -2.61
C ILE A 79 -4.97 15.38 -2.28
N TYR A 80 -3.99 15.37 -1.38
CA TYR A 80 -3.29 14.13 -1.02
C TYR A 80 -4.14 13.17 -0.17
N LEU A 81 -5.10 13.68 0.62
CA LEU A 81 -6.02 12.86 1.40
C LEU A 81 -7.20 12.33 0.60
N TYR A 82 -7.56 13.00 -0.50
CA TYR A 82 -8.73 12.65 -1.30
C TYR A 82 -8.74 11.18 -1.78
N PRO A 83 -7.62 10.60 -2.26
CA PRO A 83 -7.59 9.20 -2.70
C PRO A 83 -8.08 8.22 -1.64
N MET A 84 -7.81 8.47 -0.36
CA MET A 84 -8.23 7.60 0.73
C MET A 84 -9.75 7.59 0.95
N ALA A 85 -10.45 8.64 0.54
CA ALA A 85 -11.91 8.70 0.63
C ALA A 85 -12.60 7.84 -0.46
N VAL A 86 -11.88 7.43 -1.48
CA VAL A 86 -12.38 6.60 -2.57
C VAL A 86 -12.33 5.13 -2.17
N SER A 87 -13.37 4.34 -2.50
CA SER A 87 -13.34 2.90 -2.22
C SER A 87 -12.26 2.18 -3.04
N MET A 88 -11.72 1.08 -2.52
CA MET A 88 -10.69 0.29 -3.22
C MET A 88 -11.17 -0.25 -4.56
N ILE A 89 -12.46 -0.58 -4.70
CA ILE A 89 -13.05 -1.04 -5.96
C ILE A 89 -13.02 0.08 -7.02
N VAL A 90 -13.42 1.29 -6.63
CA VAL A 90 -13.41 2.45 -7.53
C VAL A 90 -11.98 2.82 -7.91
N THR A 91 -11.06 2.82 -6.95
CA THR A 91 -9.62 3.02 -7.19
C THR A 91 -9.09 1.99 -8.18
N GLY A 92 -9.33 0.70 -7.93
CA GLY A 92 -8.88 -0.36 -8.83
C GLY A 92 -9.45 -0.22 -10.26
N THR A 93 -10.74 0.10 -10.38
CA THR A 93 -11.37 0.31 -11.68
C THR A 93 -10.80 1.52 -12.41
N ALA A 94 -10.61 2.65 -11.73
CA ALA A 94 -10.02 3.86 -12.32
C ALA A 94 -8.58 3.61 -12.80
N TRP A 95 -7.76 2.98 -11.95
CA TRP A 95 -6.39 2.62 -12.32
C TRP A 95 -6.33 1.57 -13.44
N LYS A 96 -7.28 0.64 -13.50
CA LYS A 96 -7.42 -0.29 -14.62
C LYS A 96 -7.61 0.45 -15.95
N TRP A 97 -8.40 1.50 -15.99
CA TRP A 97 -8.57 2.32 -17.20
C TRP A 97 -7.34 3.16 -17.52
N ILE A 98 -6.71 3.76 -16.50
CA ILE A 98 -5.49 4.56 -16.68
C ILE A 98 -4.34 3.70 -17.22
N LEU A 99 -4.19 2.47 -16.73
CA LEU A 99 -3.11 1.57 -17.09
C LEU A 99 -3.48 0.59 -18.22
N ASN A 100 -4.67 0.75 -18.83
CA ASN A 100 -5.12 -0.13 -19.91
C ASN A 100 -4.22 0.04 -21.13
N PRO A 101 -3.64 -1.06 -21.67
CA PRO A 101 -2.88 -1.00 -22.91
C PRO A 101 -3.74 -0.46 -24.07
N GLY A 102 -3.22 0.52 -24.79
CA GLY A 102 -3.86 1.12 -25.95
C GLY A 102 -4.95 2.18 -25.68
N LEU A 103 -5.51 2.27 -24.46
CA LEU A 103 -6.56 3.27 -24.15
C LEU A 103 -6.14 4.26 -23.06
N GLY A 104 -5.24 3.88 -22.16
CA GLY A 104 -4.85 4.67 -21.00
C GLY A 104 -3.60 5.51 -21.22
N LEU A 105 -2.66 5.36 -20.29
CA LEU A 105 -1.39 6.12 -20.27
C LEU A 105 -0.59 5.95 -21.56
N GLU A 106 -0.57 4.75 -22.14
CA GLU A 106 0.14 4.47 -23.39
C GLU A 106 -0.42 5.32 -24.54
N HIS A 107 -1.73 5.34 -24.71
CA HIS A 107 -2.39 6.15 -25.75
C HIS A 107 -2.09 7.64 -25.57
N LEU A 108 -2.12 8.16 -24.33
CA LEU A 108 -1.79 9.54 -24.04
C LEU A 108 -0.33 9.88 -24.39
N MET A 109 0.61 8.98 -24.08
CA MET A 109 2.02 9.15 -24.41
C MET A 109 2.25 9.16 -25.94
N HIS A 110 1.56 8.29 -26.68
CA HIS A 110 1.60 8.30 -28.15
C HIS A 110 1.07 9.62 -28.73
N GLN A 111 -0.02 10.17 -28.19
CA GLN A 111 -0.52 11.49 -28.62
C GLN A 111 0.48 12.63 -28.35
N TRP A 112 1.34 12.52 -27.34
CA TRP A 112 2.38 13.48 -27.04
C TRP A 112 3.67 13.26 -27.83
N GLY A 113 3.68 12.31 -28.78
CA GLY A 113 4.82 12.02 -29.67
C GLY A 113 5.79 10.96 -29.17
N PHE A 114 5.47 10.28 -28.05
CA PHE A 114 6.30 9.17 -27.54
C PHE A 114 5.84 7.83 -28.14
N GLU A 115 5.93 7.65 -29.45
CA GLU A 115 5.44 6.47 -30.17
C GLU A 115 6.04 5.12 -29.72
N ARG A 116 7.23 5.14 -29.09
CA ARG A 116 7.90 3.93 -28.57
C ARG A 116 7.50 3.54 -27.15
N PHE A 117 6.66 4.35 -26.47
CA PHE A 117 6.23 4.06 -25.13
C PHE A 117 5.24 2.91 -25.14
N GLN A 118 5.54 1.82 -24.44
CA GLN A 118 4.68 0.66 -24.28
C GLN A 118 4.48 0.41 -22.78
N PHE A 119 3.22 0.24 -22.40
CA PHE A 119 2.86 -0.03 -21.00
C PHE A 119 1.86 -1.18 -20.94
N GLU A 120 2.38 -2.39 -20.96
CA GLU A 120 1.59 -3.65 -20.96
C GLU A 120 1.61 -4.36 -19.60
N TRP A 121 2.08 -3.71 -18.55
CA TRP A 121 2.27 -4.34 -17.24
C TRP A 121 1.00 -4.98 -16.68
N LEU A 122 -0.17 -4.40 -16.97
CA LEU A 122 -1.44 -4.89 -16.46
C LEU A 122 -1.81 -6.29 -16.96
N ILE A 123 -1.36 -6.64 -18.18
CA ILE A 123 -1.67 -7.93 -18.83
C ILE A 123 -0.54 -8.96 -18.69
N GLN A 124 0.62 -8.56 -18.18
CA GLN A 124 1.77 -9.44 -17.94
C GLN A 124 1.69 -10.06 -16.55
N GLN A 125 1.84 -11.38 -16.44
CA GLN A 125 1.73 -12.12 -15.18
C GLN A 125 2.69 -11.59 -14.10
N ASP A 126 3.95 -11.35 -14.47
CA ASP A 126 4.98 -10.93 -13.53
C ASP A 126 4.91 -9.44 -13.18
N MET A 127 4.26 -8.62 -14.01
CA MET A 127 4.26 -7.17 -13.87
C MET A 127 2.95 -6.60 -13.31
N ALA A 128 1.85 -7.34 -13.40
CA ALA A 128 0.52 -6.87 -12.93
C ALA A 128 0.53 -6.48 -11.45
N ILE A 129 1.33 -7.15 -10.62
CA ILE A 129 1.45 -6.85 -9.20
C ILE A 129 1.96 -5.42 -8.94
N TYR A 130 2.85 -4.89 -9.78
CA TYR A 130 3.37 -3.52 -9.65
C TYR A 130 2.29 -2.48 -9.96
N CYS A 131 1.35 -2.78 -10.86
CA CYS A 131 0.19 -1.93 -11.10
C CYS A 131 -0.68 -1.80 -9.84
N VAL A 132 -0.88 -2.91 -9.12
CA VAL A 132 -1.61 -2.93 -7.85
C VAL A 132 -0.86 -2.12 -6.78
N VAL A 133 0.49 -2.26 -6.72
CA VAL A 133 1.33 -1.48 -5.80
C VAL A 133 1.17 0.02 -6.06
N ILE A 134 1.27 0.45 -7.31
CA ILE A 134 1.14 1.88 -7.69
C ILE A 134 -0.21 2.44 -7.24
N ALA A 135 -1.31 1.74 -7.55
CA ALA A 135 -2.66 2.15 -7.17
C ALA A 135 -2.83 2.20 -5.64
N GLY A 136 -2.32 1.19 -4.93
CA GLY A 136 -2.40 1.11 -3.47
C GLY A 136 -1.58 2.20 -2.78
N VAL A 137 -0.34 2.44 -3.23
CA VAL A 137 0.53 3.50 -2.70
C VAL A 137 -0.10 4.87 -2.92
N TRP A 138 -0.62 5.14 -4.12
CA TRP A 138 -1.34 6.39 -4.41
C TRP A 138 -2.51 6.61 -3.45
N GLN A 139 -3.29 5.57 -3.17
CA GLN A 139 -4.43 5.66 -2.26
C GLN A 139 -4.03 5.90 -0.81
N SER A 140 -2.93 5.32 -0.36
CA SER A 140 -2.57 5.26 1.08
C SER A 140 -1.52 6.28 1.51
N ALA A 141 -0.72 6.82 0.59
CA ALA A 141 0.38 7.74 0.93
C ALA A 141 -0.11 9.02 1.62
N GLY A 142 -1.28 9.55 1.25
CA GLY A 142 -1.87 10.73 1.90
C GLY A 142 -2.25 10.48 3.36
N PHE A 143 -2.70 9.28 3.69
CA PHE A 143 -2.99 8.89 5.07
C PHE A 143 -1.71 8.84 5.92
N VAL A 144 -0.67 8.20 5.40
CA VAL A 144 0.65 8.17 6.04
C VAL A 144 1.16 9.60 6.24
N MET A 145 1.08 10.44 5.20
CA MET A 145 1.42 11.86 5.29
C MET A 145 0.70 12.55 6.45
N ALA A 146 -0.61 12.36 6.59
CA ALA A 146 -1.39 13.01 7.64
C ALA A 146 -0.94 12.60 9.05
N LEU A 147 -0.67 11.31 9.27
CA LEU A 147 -0.20 10.80 10.55
C LEU A 147 1.18 11.35 10.91
N PHE A 148 2.11 11.34 9.95
CA PHE A 148 3.44 11.89 10.17
C PHE A 148 3.45 13.41 10.33
N LEU A 149 2.63 14.14 9.57
CA LEU A 149 2.49 15.59 9.72
C LEU A 149 1.92 15.97 11.08
N ALA A 150 0.94 15.21 11.59
CA ALA A 150 0.44 15.39 12.95
C ALA A 150 1.52 15.11 14.00
N GLY A 151 2.31 14.06 13.79
CA GLY A 151 3.44 13.74 14.67
C GLY A 151 4.54 14.81 14.65
N LEU A 152 4.90 15.32 13.46
CA LEU A 152 5.88 16.40 13.31
C LEU A 152 5.46 17.65 14.07
N ARG A 153 4.20 18.05 13.97
CA ARG A 153 3.64 19.23 14.65
C ARG A 153 3.41 19.03 16.15
N GLY A 154 3.51 17.81 16.63
CA GLY A 154 3.48 17.49 18.06
C GLY A 154 4.84 17.63 18.74
N ILE A 155 5.93 17.86 17.99
CA ILE A 155 7.27 18.06 18.55
C ILE A 155 7.38 19.50 19.05
N ASP A 156 7.90 19.67 20.28
CA ASP A 156 8.08 20.99 20.87
C ASP A 156 9.13 21.80 20.08
N ASP A 157 8.71 22.99 19.62
CA ASP A 157 9.56 23.94 18.90
C ASP A 157 10.82 24.34 19.70
N SER A 158 10.77 24.26 21.03
CA SER A 158 11.92 24.57 21.89
C SER A 158 13.10 23.65 21.64
N ILE A 159 12.84 22.37 21.37
CA ILE A 159 13.88 21.37 21.06
C ILE A 159 14.57 21.70 19.74
N ILE A 160 13.79 22.09 18.74
CA ILE A 160 14.30 22.48 17.42
C ILE A 160 15.15 23.74 17.53
N LYS A 161 14.66 24.75 18.26
CA LYS A 161 15.38 26.01 18.47
C LYS A 161 16.68 25.82 19.26
N ALA A 162 16.66 24.97 20.30
CA ALA A 162 17.87 24.64 21.03
C ALA A 162 18.95 24.01 20.13
N ALA A 163 18.57 23.03 19.31
CA ALA A 163 19.48 22.41 18.36
C ALA A 163 20.03 23.39 17.30
N GLN A 164 19.22 24.40 16.90
CA GLN A 164 19.68 25.47 15.99
C GLN A 164 20.68 26.38 16.66
N VAL A 165 20.49 26.72 17.94
CA VAL A 165 21.45 27.50 18.73
C VAL A 165 22.78 26.78 18.89
N ASP A 166 22.73 25.43 19.02
CA ASP A 166 23.91 24.56 19.04
C ASP A 166 24.59 24.41 17.66
N GLY A 167 24.09 25.11 16.62
CA GLY A 167 24.67 25.13 15.28
C GLY A 167 24.33 23.89 14.43
N ALA A 168 23.33 23.09 14.83
CA ALA A 168 22.91 21.95 14.02
C ALA A 168 22.20 22.40 12.72
N SER A 169 22.62 21.85 11.59
CA SER A 169 21.93 22.06 10.31
C SER A 169 20.55 21.40 10.28
N LEU A 170 19.61 21.94 9.50
CA LEU A 170 18.25 21.36 9.36
C LEU A 170 18.25 19.86 9.07
N PRO A 171 19.01 19.33 8.10
CA PRO A 171 19.06 17.90 7.86
C PRO A 171 19.50 17.10 9.09
N ARG A 172 20.47 17.62 9.85
CA ARG A 172 20.94 16.97 11.08
C ARG A 172 19.86 16.95 12.16
N ILE A 173 19.09 18.01 12.30
CA ILE A 173 17.96 18.10 13.24
C ILE A 173 16.90 17.04 12.86
N TYR A 174 16.55 16.92 11.57
CA TYR A 174 15.60 15.91 11.13
C TYR A 174 16.08 14.49 11.43
N TRP A 175 17.31 14.14 11.04
CA TRP A 175 17.83 12.79 11.23
C TRP A 175 18.09 12.39 12.68
N SER A 176 18.61 13.32 13.48
CA SER A 176 19.10 13.01 14.84
C SER A 176 18.07 13.27 15.93
N ILE A 177 17.06 14.12 15.68
CA ILE A 177 16.08 14.53 16.69
C ILE A 177 14.68 14.19 16.24
N ILE A 178 14.23 14.73 15.10
CA ILE A 178 12.83 14.67 14.68
C ILE A 178 12.43 13.23 14.33
N LEU A 179 13.13 12.58 13.40
CA LEU A 179 12.80 11.20 12.98
C LEU A 179 12.86 10.19 14.13
N PRO A 180 13.86 10.21 15.03
CA PRO A 180 13.83 9.34 16.20
C PRO A 180 12.66 9.60 17.15
N SER A 181 12.24 10.85 17.31
CA SER A 181 11.09 11.21 18.14
C SER A 181 9.76 10.69 17.57
N LEU A 182 9.71 10.48 16.26
CA LEU A 182 8.53 9.95 15.56
C LEU A 182 8.43 8.41 15.57
N ARG A 183 9.31 7.70 16.27
CA ARG A 183 9.26 6.22 16.35
C ARG A 183 7.87 5.67 16.72
N PRO A 184 7.14 6.23 17.71
CA PRO A 184 5.80 5.72 18.02
C PRO A 184 4.81 5.87 16.84
N VAL A 185 4.87 7.03 16.17
CA VAL A 185 4.05 7.30 14.97
C VAL A 185 4.41 6.34 13.83
N PHE A 186 5.72 6.08 13.64
CA PHE A 186 6.20 5.14 12.64
C PHE A 186 5.62 3.74 12.86
N PHE A 187 5.74 3.17 14.06
CA PHE A 187 5.23 1.83 14.34
C PHE A 187 3.71 1.74 14.26
N SER A 188 2.99 2.76 14.76
CA SER A 188 1.52 2.80 14.65
C SER A 188 1.08 2.86 13.19
N THR A 189 1.71 3.71 12.38
CA THR A 189 1.41 3.83 10.95
C THR A 189 1.76 2.55 10.21
N LEU A 190 2.92 1.96 10.51
CA LEU A 190 3.35 0.68 9.93
C LEU A 190 2.32 -0.43 10.20
N MET A 191 1.80 -0.53 11.42
CA MET A 191 0.74 -1.49 11.77
C MET A 191 -0.51 -1.29 10.91
N VAL A 192 -0.99 -0.03 10.79
CA VAL A 192 -2.19 0.27 10.01
C VAL A 192 -1.98 -0.04 8.53
N VAL A 193 -0.86 0.41 7.95
CA VAL A 193 -0.56 0.15 6.52
C VAL A 193 -0.38 -1.34 6.24
N SER A 194 0.24 -2.09 7.17
CA SER A 194 0.35 -3.56 7.05
C SER A 194 -1.03 -4.23 7.07
N HIS A 195 -1.93 -3.75 7.92
CA HIS A 195 -3.31 -4.24 7.92
C HIS A 195 -4.05 -3.93 6.61
N LEU A 196 -3.84 -2.73 6.04
CA LEU A 196 -4.39 -2.38 4.73
C LEU A 196 -3.81 -3.26 3.61
N ALA A 197 -2.53 -3.63 3.67
CA ALA A 197 -1.91 -4.55 2.72
C ALA A 197 -2.61 -5.92 2.71
N ILE A 198 -2.89 -6.48 3.88
CA ILE A 198 -3.58 -7.78 4.00
C ILE A 198 -5.03 -7.70 3.48
N LYS A 199 -5.68 -6.55 3.63
CA LYS A 199 -7.07 -6.31 3.21
C LYS A 199 -7.22 -5.80 1.76
N SER A 200 -6.18 -5.83 0.96
CA SER A 200 -6.17 -5.26 -0.41
C SER A 200 -6.91 -6.12 -1.46
N PHE A 201 -7.65 -7.15 -1.06
CA PHE A 201 -8.37 -8.06 -1.97
C PHE A 201 -9.24 -7.32 -3.00
N ASP A 202 -10.02 -6.34 -2.56
CA ASP A 202 -10.92 -5.57 -3.44
C ASP A 202 -10.15 -4.79 -4.50
N LEU A 203 -9.00 -4.22 -4.15
CA LEU A 203 -8.13 -3.50 -5.08
C LEU A 203 -7.55 -4.46 -6.14
N VAL A 204 -7.04 -5.61 -5.72
CA VAL A 204 -6.48 -6.64 -6.61
C VAL A 204 -7.56 -7.13 -7.58
N MET A 205 -8.75 -7.47 -7.06
CA MET A 205 -9.85 -7.97 -7.89
C MET A 205 -10.37 -6.93 -8.88
N ALA A 206 -10.54 -5.67 -8.44
CA ALA A 206 -11.04 -4.60 -9.31
C ALA A 206 -10.05 -4.25 -10.44
N LEU A 207 -8.75 -4.28 -10.15
CA LEU A 207 -7.71 -3.89 -11.09
C LEU A 207 -7.31 -5.03 -12.03
N THR A 208 -7.14 -6.25 -11.53
CA THR A 208 -6.57 -7.38 -12.28
C THR A 208 -7.51 -8.57 -12.45
N ALA A 209 -8.72 -8.54 -11.85
CA ALA A 209 -9.65 -9.67 -11.79
C ALA A 209 -9.03 -10.95 -11.19
N GLY A 210 -8.03 -10.80 -10.32
CA GLY A 210 -7.33 -11.91 -9.67
C GLY A 210 -6.00 -12.28 -10.33
N GLY A 211 -5.61 -11.57 -11.39
CA GLY A 211 -4.35 -11.75 -12.11
C GLY A 211 -4.54 -12.22 -13.55
N PRO A 212 -3.59 -11.90 -14.45
CA PRO A 212 -3.55 -12.48 -15.79
C PRO A 212 -3.10 -13.94 -15.71
N GLY A 213 -4.02 -14.85 -15.93
CA GLY A 213 -3.77 -16.31 -15.94
C GLY A 213 -4.71 -17.11 -15.11
#